data_3d5d4f6a130b3d5113c5e14811032bf3
#
_entry.id   3d5d4f6a130b3d5113c5e14811032bf3
#
_cell.length_a   1.000
_cell.length_b   1.000
_cell.length_c   1.000
_cell.angle_alpha   90.00
_cell.angle_beta   90.00
_cell.angle_gamma   90.00
#
_symmetry.space_group_name_H-M   'P 1'
#
loop_
_entity.id
_entity.type
_entity.pdbx_description
1 polymer ?
#
loop_
_entity_poly.entity_id
_entity_poly.type
_entity_poly.pdbx_seq_one_letter_code
_entity_poly.pdbx_strand_id
1 'polypeptide(L)'
;MEKKAIIEETPVGDKPRQTFDRTDTFRMPENFKYLNHLITRDLNRRYDNPIFRKYNKKDILHFLTNPYKFERQIRDACIAVYGASSYFRRLISYLTMLNDFAYVVSPNGRNVDRRNQKTVKREFDKVLRDMEAFQVKSQLPKILTVCLREDVFYGTLWVTSDNITIQRLPSNYCKIASIVGNVFNVNFDFSYFDKHPWNLPFYPEEFRLKYDFYKTDKIQNRWIELDAPTSFAVKCTSDINRYPLPPFVGILPELYDLEGYKALKLTKTELENYAILVMKLGLNNDGSWQMDLDKAVDFWRNLDGVLPDAVGSVLSPMGVEKISFDNSNKAQSNAVADATNELFSAAGVSSLLFNSNKSSSNALLLSIKADQGLVYGVVKNIEDVINRYIQSLTYGKYFKVTILDTSPFNRDEVGGQYLKMCQVGMPMVSYLAAAYGMPQSDLSNMNFLEDTILGIKERFMPLRSTNTMPAESQERGRPEAEMGELSDNGELAKEQDEE
;
A
#
# COMPACT_ATOMS: atom_id res chain seq x y z
N MET A 1 -4.03 -39.64 39.84
CA MET A 1 -4.65 -40.25 38.64
C MET A 1 -5.16 -39.13 37.78
N GLU A 2 -4.27 -38.62 36.94
CA GLU A 2 -4.60 -37.55 35.98
C GLU A 2 -5.03 -38.19 34.66
N LYS A 3 -6.24 -37.89 34.22
CA LYS A 3 -6.75 -38.30 32.92
C LYS A 3 -6.18 -37.35 31.84
N LYS A 4 -5.20 -37.83 31.09
CA LYS A 4 -4.82 -37.23 29.81
C LYS A 4 -5.98 -37.37 28.83
N ALA A 5 -6.52 -36.24 28.35
CA ALA A 5 -7.42 -36.21 27.23
C ALA A 5 -6.60 -36.47 25.94
N ILE A 6 -6.85 -37.60 25.31
CA ILE A 6 -6.36 -37.95 23.99
C ILE A 6 -7.23 -37.18 23.00
N ILE A 7 -6.64 -36.22 22.30
CA ILE A 7 -7.28 -35.60 21.15
C ILE A 7 -7.07 -36.56 19.97
N GLU A 8 -8.12 -37.25 19.58
CA GLU A 8 -8.16 -38.04 18.35
C GLU A 8 -8.02 -37.10 17.15
N GLU A 9 -6.91 -37.21 16.46
CA GLU A 9 -6.73 -36.64 15.12
C GLU A 9 -7.66 -37.38 14.16
N THR A 10 -8.71 -36.70 13.68
CA THR A 10 -9.51 -37.21 12.57
C THR A 10 -8.62 -37.35 11.32
N PRO A 11 -8.59 -38.51 10.68
CA PRO A 11 -7.78 -38.70 9.47
C PRO A 11 -8.32 -37.77 8.37
N VAL A 12 -7.42 -36.94 7.84
CA VAL A 12 -7.66 -36.14 6.64
C VAL A 12 -7.90 -37.12 5.49
N GLY A 13 -9.17 -37.23 5.08
CA GLY A 13 -9.57 -38.08 3.99
C GLY A 13 -8.75 -37.79 2.73
N ASP A 14 -8.22 -38.85 2.14
CA ASP A 14 -7.56 -38.84 0.83
C ASP A 14 -8.49 -38.18 -0.19
N LYS A 15 -8.20 -36.94 -0.55
CA LYS A 15 -8.81 -36.35 -1.73
C LYS A 15 -8.17 -37.00 -2.96
N PRO A 16 -8.97 -37.37 -3.96
CA PRO A 16 -8.46 -38.06 -5.12
C PRO A 16 -7.35 -37.24 -5.79
N ARG A 17 -6.20 -37.86 -6.02
CA ARG A 17 -5.11 -37.29 -6.82
C ARG A 17 -5.68 -36.98 -8.19
N GLN A 18 -5.93 -35.72 -8.49
CA GLN A 18 -6.17 -35.27 -9.85
C GLN A 18 -4.85 -35.44 -10.60
N THR A 19 -4.77 -36.51 -11.41
CA THR A 19 -3.73 -36.68 -12.43
C THR A 19 -4.01 -35.65 -13.50
N PHE A 20 -3.22 -34.57 -13.52
CA PHE A 20 -3.27 -33.59 -14.59
C PHE A 20 -2.71 -34.20 -15.86
N ASP A 21 -3.59 -34.42 -16.85
CA ASP A 21 -3.21 -34.84 -18.18
C ASP A 21 -2.43 -33.72 -18.88
N ARG A 22 -1.31 -34.03 -19.52
CA ARG A 22 -0.37 -33.07 -20.13
C ARG A 22 -0.94 -32.27 -21.31
N THR A 23 -2.17 -32.53 -21.71
CA THR A 23 -2.85 -31.87 -22.84
C THR A 23 -3.89 -30.84 -22.45
N ASP A 24 -4.21 -30.69 -21.16
CA ASP A 24 -5.11 -29.65 -20.74
C ASP A 24 -4.36 -28.30 -20.71
N THR A 25 -4.59 -27.53 -21.74
CA THR A 25 -4.32 -26.08 -21.77
C THR A 25 -4.82 -25.50 -20.45
N PHE A 26 -3.88 -25.01 -19.66
CA PHE A 26 -4.08 -24.41 -18.37
C PHE A 26 -5.36 -23.56 -18.32
N ARG A 27 -6.41 -24.05 -17.69
CA ARG A 27 -7.60 -23.26 -17.34
C ARG A 27 -7.27 -22.41 -16.13
N MET A 28 -6.66 -21.27 -16.41
CA MET A 28 -6.21 -20.26 -15.47
C MET A 28 -7.20 -19.83 -14.37
N PRO A 29 -8.54 -19.73 -14.61
CA PRO A 29 -9.44 -19.17 -13.61
C PRO A 29 -9.52 -20.00 -12.31
N GLU A 30 -9.46 -21.33 -12.39
CA GLU A 30 -9.58 -22.18 -11.19
C GLU A 30 -8.26 -22.27 -10.43
N ASN A 31 -7.15 -22.37 -11.15
CA ASN A 31 -5.81 -22.38 -10.54
C ASN A 31 -5.52 -21.03 -9.88
N PHE A 32 -6.02 -19.94 -10.44
CA PHE A 32 -5.85 -18.59 -9.89
C PHE A 32 -6.61 -18.37 -8.59
N LYS A 33 -7.86 -18.88 -8.50
CA LYS A 33 -8.63 -18.86 -7.25
C LYS A 33 -7.92 -19.68 -6.16
N TYR A 34 -7.30 -20.79 -6.53
CA TYR A 34 -6.54 -21.63 -5.61
C TYR A 34 -5.24 -20.94 -5.15
N LEU A 35 -4.52 -20.28 -6.06
CA LEU A 35 -3.31 -19.52 -5.75
C LEU A 35 -3.61 -18.35 -4.79
N ASN A 36 -4.65 -17.60 -5.05
CA ASN A 36 -5.12 -16.55 -4.13
C ASN A 36 -5.52 -17.13 -2.77
N HIS A 37 -6.16 -18.29 -2.75
CA HIS A 37 -6.54 -18.96 -1.53
C HIS A 37 -5.32 -19.46 -0.74
N LEU A 38 -4.28 -19.99 -1.42
CA LEU A 38 -3.03 -20.44 -0.80
C LEU A 38 -2.24 -19.25 -0.25
N ILE A 39 -2.12 -18.15 -0.99
CA ILE A 39 -1.46 -16.93 -0.54
C ILE A 39 -2.19 -16.36 0.68
N THR A 40 -3.50 -16.32 0.64
CA THR A 40 -4.34 -15.85 1.75
C THR A 40 -4.24 -16.81 2.94
N ARG A 41 -4.22 -18.12 2.71
CA ARG A 41 -4.13 -19.14 3.76
C ARG A 41 -2.76 -19.19 4.43
N ASP A 42 -1.66 -19.05 3.68
CA ASP A 42 -0.30 -18.96 4.24
C ASP A 42 -0.12 -17.66 5.05
N LEU A 43 -0.72 -16.57 4.61
CA LEU A 43 -0.77 -15.33 5.37
C LEU A 43 -1.62 -15.52 6.63
N ASN A 44 -2.82 -16.08 6.55
CA ASN A 44 -3.75 -16.25 7.67
C ASN A 44 -3.23 -17.23 8.74
N ARG A 45 -2.59 -18.34 8.37
CA ARG A 45 -1.99 -19.28 9.35
C ARG A 45 -0.94 -18.64 10.25
N ARG A 46 -0.30 -17.55 9.80
CA ARG A 46 0.64 -16.77 10.61
C ARG A 46 -0.03 -15.77 11.54
N TYR A 47 -1.31 -15.44 11.30
CA TYR A 47 -2.06 -14.41 12.02
C TYR A 47 -2.92 -14.93 13.18
N ASP A 48 -3.08 -16.25 13.34
CA ASP A 48 -3.91 -16.84 14.40
C ASP A 48 -3.33 -16.69 15.82
N ASN A 49 -2.12 -16.11 15.96
CA ASN A 49 -1.55 -15.79 17.26
C ASN A 49 -1.59 -14.30 17.53
N PRO A 50 -2.15 -13.84 18.65
CA PRO A 50 -2.11 -12.43 19.02
C PRO A 50 -0.67 -11.95 19.15
N ILE A 51 -0.32 -11.03 18.33
CA ILE A 51 1.01 -10.55 17.97
C ILE A 51 1.80 -10.01 19.15
N PHE A 52 1.12 -9.27 20.01
CA PHE A 52 1.71 -8.73 21.23
C PHE A 52 2.10 -9.80 22.26
N ARG A 53 1.76 -11.09 22.00
CA ARG A 53 2.21 -12.23 22.82
C ARG A 53 3.49 -12.88 22.28
N LYS A 54 3.78 -12.73 20.96
CA LYS A 54 4.94 -13.41 20.33
C LYS A 54 6.24 -12.62 20.49
N TYR A 55 6.17 -11.31 20.37
CA TYR A 55 7.33 -10.42 20.50
C TYR A 55 6.96 -9.29 21.45
N ASN A 56 7.80 -9.01 22.42
CA ASN A 56 7.69 -7.85 23.30
C ASN A 56 8.64 -6.72 22.84
N LYS A 57 8.53 -5.55 23.47
CA LYS A 57 9.37 -4.39 23.13
C LYS A 57 10.88 -4.71 23.26
N LYS A 58 11.26 -5.50 24.27
CA LYS A 58 12.66 -5.88 24.52
C LYS A 58 13.18 -6.79 23.41
N ASP A 59 12.35 -7.72 22.91
CA ASP A 59 12.70 -8.60 21.80
C ASP A 59 12.98 -7.78 20.53
N ILE A 60 12.13 -6.80 20.22
CA ILE A 60 12.29 -5.92 19.05
C ILE A 60 13.61 -5.13 19.18
N LEU A 61 13.86 -4.50 20.32
CA LEU A 61 15.10 -3.78 20.57
C LEU A 61 16.32 -4.69 20.44
N HIS A 62 16.24 -5.94 20.94
CA HIS A 62 17.30 -6.92 20.76
C HIS A 62 17.52 -7.28 19.29
N PHE A 63 16.47 -7.47 18.50
CA PHE A 63 16.62 -7.77 17.06
C PHE A 63 17.29 -6.61 16.31
N LEU A 64 16.99 -5.37 16.69
CA LEU A 64 17.58 -4.18 16.10
C LEU A 64 19.07 -3.98 16.43
N THR A 65 19.60 -4.66 17.45
CA THR A 65 21.06 -4.62 17.73
C THR A 65 21.89 -5.33 16.66
N ASN A 66 21.33 -6.34 15.98
CA ASN A 66 21.97 -7.04 14.87
C ASN A 66 20.96 -7.45 13.80
N PRO A 67 20.50 -6.50 12.96
CA PRO A 67 19.46 -6.74 11.98
C PRO A 67 19.78 -7.85 10.98
N TYR A 68 21.04 -8.00 10.60
CA TYR A 68 21.49 -9.06 9.69
C TYR A 68 21.21 -10.47 10.24
N LYS A 69 21.45 -10.68 11.53
CA LYS A 69 21.21 -11.98 12.19
C LYS A 69 19.72 -12.27 12.38
N PHE A 70 18.95 -11.23 12.67
CA PHE A 70 17.53 -11.32 13.03
C PHE A 70 16.58 -10.87 11.90
N GLU A 71 17.03 -10.89 10.63
CA GLU A 71 16.24 -10.41 9.49
C GLU A 71 14.84 -11.04 9.39
N ARG A 72 14.74 -12.35 9.67
CA ARG A 72 13.45 -13.08 9.63
C ARG A 72 12.52 -12.66 10.75
N GLN A 73 13.07 -12.54 11.95
CA GLN A 73 12.29 -12.12 13.13
C GLN A 73 11.79 -10.69 12.98
N ILE A 74 12.63 -9.79 12.46
CA ILE A 74 12.26 -8.40 12.16
C ILE A 74 11.13 -8.36 11.13
N ARG A 75 11.26 -9.09 10.04
CA ARG A 75 10.22 -9.16 9.01
C ARG A 75 8.93 -9.75 9.55
N ASP A 76 9.01 -10.86 10.28
CA ASP A 76 7.85 -11.49 10.90
C ASP A 76 7.18 -10.56 11.92
N ALA A 77 7.95 -9.75 12.67
CA ALA A 77 7.41 -8.74 13.57
C ALA A 77 6.65 -7.64 12.81
N CYS A 78 7.23 -7.11 11.72
CA CYS A 78 6.56 -6.10 10.89
C CYS A 78 5.26 -6.62 10.25
N ILE A 79 5.28 -7.85 9.71
CA ILE A 79 4.07 -8.50 9.16
C ILE A 79 3.01 -8.63 10.25
N ALA A 80 3.45 -9.04 11.40
CA ALA A 80 2.63 -9.28 12.54
C ALA A 80 1.98 -7.99 13.03
N VAL A 81 2.73 -6.94 13.26
CA VAL A 81 2.25 -5.62 13.69
C VAL A 81 1.33 -5.00 12.63
N TYR A 82 1.60 -5.20 11.33
CA TYR A 82 0.70 -4.76 10.26
C TYR A 82 -0.71 -5.38 10.38
N GLY A 83 -0.79 -6.64 10.80
CA GLY A 83 -2.06 -7.32 11.07
C GLY A 83 -2.83 -6.72 12.25
N ALA A 84 -2.15 -6.38 13.35
CA ALA A 84 -2.78 -5.99 14.61
C ALA A 84 -2.93 -4.48 14.80
N SER A 85 -1.91 -3.70 14.44
CA SER A 85 -1.94 -2.26 14.66
C SER A 85 -2.65 -1.51 13.54
N SER A 86 -3.75 -0.85 13.87
CA SER A 86 -4.46 0.04 12.94
C SER A 86 -3.60 1.24 12.50
N TYR A 87 -2.74 1.75 13.37
CA TYR A 87 -1.84 2.86 13.06
C TYR A 87 -0.78 2.47 12.03
N PHE A 88 -0.11 1.33 12.24
CA PHE A 88 0.88 0.84 11.30
C PHE A 88 0.26 0.49 9.95
N ARG A 89 -0.90 -0.17 9.95
CA ARG A 89 -1.65 -0.44 8.72
C ARG A 89 -2.04 0.84 7.99
N ARG A 90 -2.53 1.85 8.73
CA ARG A 90 -2.92 3.13 8.16
C ARG A 90 -1.74 3.86 7.52
N LEU A 91 -0.57 3.86 8.18
CA LEU A 91 0.67 4.43 7.65
C LEU A 91 1.07 3.78 6.32
N ILE A 92 1.16 2.45 6.27
CA ILE A 92 1.52 1.73 5.04
C ILE A 92 0.48 1.96 3.94
N SER A 93 -0.82 1.94 4.28
CA SER A 93 -1.90 2.18 3.31
C SER A 93 -1.84 3.60 2.75
N TYR A 94 -1.59 4.60 3.58
CA TYR A 94 -1.42 5.98 3.16
C TYR A 94 -0.27 6.12 2.15
N LEU A 95 0.91 5.61 2.48
CA LEU A 95 2.05 5.66 1.58
C LEU A 95 1.81 4.91 0.26
N THR A 96 1.10 3.78 0.30
CA THR A 96 0.74 3.05 -0.93
C THR A 96 -0.18 3.86 -1.84
N MET A 97 -1.02 4.75 -1.28
CA MET A 97 -1.94 5.60 -2.06
C MET A 97 -1.26 6.83 -2.68
N LEU A 98 0.02 7.08 -2.38
CA LEU A 98 0.75 8.25 -2.90
C LEU A 98 1.20 8.10 -4.36
N ASN A 99 0.89 7.00 -5.04
CA ASN A 99 1.06 6.85 -6.48
C ASN A 99 -0.15 6.15 -7.11
N ASP A 100 -0.66 6.70 -8.21
CA ASP A 100 -1.80 6.16 -8.97
C ASP A 100 -1.40 5.05 -9.94
N PHE A 101 -0.10 4.80 -10.12
CA PHE A 101 0.46 3.87 -11.10
C PHE A 101 -0.04 4.13 -12.53
N ALA A 102 -0.28 5.39 -12.85
CA ALA A 102 -0.50 5.81 -14.22
C ALA A 102 0.78 5.63 -15.03
N TYR A 103 0.68 5.10 -16.23
CA TYR A 103 1.87 4.80 -17.04
C TYR A 103 1.71 5.24 -18.48
N VAL A 104 2.83 5.45 -19.14
CA VAL A 104 2.93 5.76 -20.56
C VAL A 104 3.99 4.86 -21.20
N VAL A 105 3.65 4.27 -22.33
CA VAL A 105 4.58 3.54 -23.19
C VAL A 105 5.13 4.49 -24.22
N SER A 106 6.44 4.60 -24.30
CA SER A 106 7.13 5.47 -25.24
C SER A 106 8.26 4.76 -25.98
N PRO A 107 8.68 5.23 -27.16
CA PRO A 107 9.83 4.67 -27.85
C PRO A 107 11.12 4.83 -27.03
N ASN A 108 11.96 3.80 -27.01
CA ASN A 108 13.25 3.80 -26.35
C ASN A 108 14.35 4.38 -27.28
N GLY A 109 14.26 5.65 -27.61
CA GLY A 109 15.23 6.60 -28.12
C GLY A 109 16.17 6.25 -29.28
N ARG A 110 16.32 5.00 -29.72
CA ARG A 110 17.33 4.66 -30.72
C ARG A 110 16.72 4.02 -31.97
N ASN A 111 16.78 4.74 -33.09
CA ASN A 111 16.48 4.23 -34.45
C ASN A 111 15.03 3.78 -34.70
N VAL A 112 14.06 4.22 -33.89
CA VAL A 112 12.64 3.93 -34.17
C VAL A 112 12.15 4.67 -35.39
N ASP A 113 12.67 5.88 -35.64
CA ASP A 113 12.43 6.74 -36.80
C ASP A 113 12.83 6.11 -38.13
N ARG A 114 13.84 5.21 -38.12
CA ARG A 114 14.34 4.50 -39.32
C ARG A 114 13.56 3.22 -39.63
N ARG A 115 12.62 2.82 -38.77
CA ARG A 115 11.85 1.60 -38.93
C ARG A 115 10.54 1.84 -39.66
N ASN A 116 10.00 0.78 -40.28
CA ASN A 116 8.70 0.84 -40.93
C ASN A 116 7.59 1.16 -39.92
N GLN A 117 6.84 2.23 -40.18
CA GLN A 117 5.78 2.74 -39.31
C GLN A 117 4.73 1.67 -38.97
N LYS A 118 4.31 0.82 -39.93
CA LYS A 118 3.34 -0.27 -39.70
C LYS A 118 3.88 -1.30 -38.72
N THR A 119 5.17 -1.60 -38.78
CA THR A 119 5.82 -2.53 -37.86
C THR A 119 5.91 -1.95 -36.47
N VAL A 120 6.34 -0.69 -36.35
CA VAL A 120 6.41 0.02 -35.06
C VAL A 120 5.04 0.08 -34.39
N LYS A 121 4.00 0.46 -35.16
CA LYS A 121 2.62 0.49 -34.63
C LYS A 121 2.17 -0.87 -34.12
N ARG A 122 2.37 -1.94 -34.90
CA ARG A 122 1.99 -3.30 -34.49
C ARG A 122 2.75 -3.78 -33.23
N GLU A 123 4.03 -3.42 -33.11
CA GLU A 123 4.84 -3.74 -31.93
C GLU A 123 4.36 -2.94 -30.71
N PHE A 124 4.07 -1.66 -30.90
CA PHE A 124 3.48 -0.80 -29.87
C PHE A 124 2.15 -1.33 -29.35
N ASP A 125 1.23 -1.70 -30.25
CA ASP A 125 -0.07 -2.27 -29.89
C ASP A 125 0.08 -3.58 -29.09
N LYS A 126 1.12 -4.39 -29.35
CA LYS A 126 1.44 -5.58 -28.56
C LYS A 126 1.91 -5.22 -27.16
N VAL A 127 2.80 -4.23 -27.03
CA VAL A 127 3.27 -3.77 -25.70
C VAL A 127 2.12 -3.18 -24.90
N LEU A 128 1.21 -2.42 -25.51
CA LEU A 128 0.02 -1.93 -24.83
C LEU A 128 -0.87 -3.07 -24.32
N ARG A 129 -1.06 -4.11 -25.13
CA ARG A 129 -1.83 -5.31 -24.72
C ARG A 129 -1.16 -6.01 -23.53
N ASP A 130 0.16 -6.15 -23.54
CA ASP A 130 0.89 -6.73 -22.41
C ASP A 130 0.72 -5.89 -21.15
N MET A 131 0.74 -4.56 -21.27
CA MET A 131 0.52 -3.67 -20.13
C MET A 131 -0.91 -3.74 -19.58
N GLU A 132 -1.92 -3.94 -20.43
CA GLU A 132 -3.29 -4.22 -20.00
C GLU A 132 -3.38 -5.58 -19.29
N ALA A 133 -2.78 -6.63 -19.87
CA ALA A 133 -2.69 -7.96 -19.27
C ALA A 133 -1.97 -7.92 -17.92
N PHE A 134 -1.04 -7.01 -17.72
CA PHE A 134 -0.30 -6.80 -16.47
C PHE A 134 -1.17 -6.19 -15.35
N GLN A 135 -2.30 -5.58 -15.69
CA GLN A 135 -3.19 -4.92 -14.72
C GLN A 135 -2.44 -4.05 -13.70
N VAL A 136 -1.62 -3.15 -14.19
CA VAL A 136 -0.66 -2.33 -13.43
C VAL A 136 -1.27 -1.73 -12.16
N LYS A 137 -2.43 -1.06 -12.29
CA LYS A 137 -3.12 -0.38 -11.18
C LYS A 137 -3.58 -1.32 -10.06
N SER A 138 -3.75 -2.61 -10.32
CA SER A 138 -4.20 -3.59 -9.32
C SER A 138 -3.06 -4.42 -8.72
N GLN A 139 -1.99 -4.67 -9.47
CA GLN A 139 -0.87 -5.50 -9.01
C GLN A 139 0.26 -4.71 -8.34
N LEU A 140 0.63 -3.55 -8.89
CA LEU A 140 1.77 -2.78 -8.35
C LEU A 140 1.56 -2.22 -6.93
N PRO A 141 0.36 -1.76 -6.54
CA PRO A 141 0.13 -1.37 -5.14
C PRO A 141 0.42 -2.48 -4.14
N LYS A 142 0.22 -3.75 -4.53
CA LYS A 142 0.52 -4.91 -3.68
C LYS A 142 2.02 -5.09 -3.48
N ILE A 143 2.83 -4.84 -4.53
CA ILE A 143 4.29 -4.86 -4.43
C ILE A 143 4.76 -3.75 -3.50
N LEU A 144 4.30 -2.52 -3.72
CA LEU A 144 4.65 -1.36 -2.91
C LEU A 144 4.30 -1.57 -1.43
N THR A 145 3.10 -2.10 -1.14
CA THR A 145 2.69 -2.43 0.24
C THR A 145 3.67 -3.40 0.91
N VAL A 146 4.14 -4.42 0.19
CA VAL A 146 5.10 -5.40 0.74
C VAL A 146 6.47 -4.75 0.93
N CYS A 147 6.93 -3.94 -0.02
CA CYS A 147 8.21 -3.22 0.10
C CYS A 147 8.21 -2.29 1.32
N LEU A 148 7.15 -1.51 1.53
CA LEU A 148 7.03 -0.61 2.67
C LEU A 148 6.91 -1.37 4.01
N ARG A 149 6.34 -2.58 4.01
CA ARG A 149 6.14 -3.39 5.21
C ARG A 149 7.34 -4.28 5.55
N GLU A 150 8.00 -4.86 4.53
CA GLU A 150 8.99 -5.93 4.67
C GLU A 150 10.34 -5.61 4.03
N ASP A 151 10.48 -4.42 3.43
CA ASP A 151 11.60 -3.94 2.62
C ASP A 151 11.71 -4.59 1.24
N VAL A 152 11.56 -5.91 1.12
CA VAL A 152 11.76 -6.62 -0.15
C VAL A 152 10.53 -7.40 -0.56
N PHE A 153 10.11 -7.19 -1.79
CA PHE A 153 9.16 -8.04 -2.50
C PHE A 153 9.92 -8.98 -3.43
N TYR A 154 9.77 -10.28 -3.25
CA TYR A 154 10.25 -11.29 -4.18
C TYR A 154 9.09 -11.80 -5.03
N GLY A 155 9.24 -11.74 -6.34
CA GLY A 155 8.18 -12.10 -7.28
C GLY A 155 8.67 -12.88 -8.50
N THR A 156 7.73 -13.59 -9.11
CA THR A 156 7.89 -14.20 -10.44
C THR A 156 6.64 -13.93 -11.28
N LEU A 157 6.83 -13.82 -12.58
CA LEU A 157 5.76 -13.57 -13.54
C LEU A 157 5.17 -14.87 -14.04
N TRP A 158 3.85 -14.98 -13.97
CA TRP A 158 3.06 -15.94 -14.74
C TRP A 158 2.59 -15.26 -16.01
N VAL A 159 3.12 -15.69 -17.13
CA VAL A 159 2.79 -15.12 -18.43
C VAL A 159 1.96 -16.12 -19.21
N THR A 160 0.76 -15.69 -19.59
CA THR A 160 -0.12 -16.42 -20.50
C THR A 160 -0.48 -15.56 -21.70
N SER A 161 -1.28 -16.09 -22.64
CA SER A 161 -1.73 -15.32 -23.81
C SER A 161 -2.47 -14.04 -23.45
N ASP A 162 -3.22 -14.05 -22.34
CA ASP A 162 -4.20 -13.00 -22.02
C ASP A 162 -3.93 -12.30 -20.69
N ASN A 163 -3.08 -12.86 -19.83
CA ASN A 163 -2.80 -12.33 -18.52
C ASN A 163 -1.33 -12.46 -18.13
N ILE A 164 -0.82 -11.42 -17.48
CA ILE A 164 0.48 -11.42 -16.81
C ILE A 164 0.22 -11.19 -15.32
N THR A 165 0.51 -12.20 -14.52
CA THR A 165 0.26 -12.14 -13.08
C THR A 165 1.56 -12.19 -12.31
N ILE A 166 1.66 -11.35 -11.28
CA ILE A 166 2.79 -11.32 -10.37
C ILE A 166 2.50 -12.26 -9.21
N GLN A 167 3.22 -13.36 -9.15
CA GLN A 167 3.19 -14.29 -8.01
C GLN A 167 4.25 -13.88 -7.00
N ARG A 168 3.84 -13.67 -5.75
CA ARG A 168 4.76 -13.45 -4.65
C ARG A 168 5.42 -14.75 -4.24
N LEU A 169 6.74 -14.73 -4.12
CA LEU A 169 7.53 -15.85 -3.60
C LEU A 169 7.63 -15.80 -2.07
N PRO A 170 7.77 -16.96 -1.39
CA PRO A 170 7.93 -17.03 0.06
C PRO A 170 9.27 -16.41 0.47
N SER A 171 9.23 -15.23 1.09
CA SER A 171 10.41 -14.42 1.41
C SER A 171 11.48 -15.16 2.26
N ASN A 172 11.06 -16.16 3.07
CA ASN A 172 11.99 -16.96 3.87
C ASN A 172 12.84 -17.93 3.04
N TYR A 173 12.46 -18.17 1.79
CA TYR A 173 13.14 -19.06 0.84
C TYR A 173 13.70 -18.28 -0.36
N CYS A 174 13.82 -16.95 -0.24
CA CYS A 174 14.38 -16.09 -1.27
C CYS A 174 15.57 -15.30 -0.75
N LYS A 175 16.52 -15.03 -1.63
CA LYS A 175 17.66 -14.13 -1.39
C LYS A 175 17.95 -13.33 -2.66
N ILE A 176 18.51 -12.15 -2.50
CA ILE A 176 19.06 -11.39 -3.63
C ILE A 176 20.33 -12.12 -4.10
N ALA A 177 20.36 -12.50 -5.37
CA ALA A 177 21.47 -13.21 -5.99
C ALA A 177 22.51 -12.23 -6.55
N SER A 178 22.04 -11.36 -7.44
CA SER A 178 22.84 -10.41 -8.18
C SER A 178 22.02 -9.16 -8.51
N ILE A 179 22.69 -8.13 -9.00
CA ILE A 179 22.07 -6.89 -9.44
C ILE A 179 22.46 -6.69 -10.90
N VAL A 180 21.47 -6.57 -11.77
CA VAL A 180 21.68 -6.27 -13.20
C VAL A 180 20.95 -4.97 -13.52
N GLY A 181 21.73 -3.94 -13.84
CA GLY A 181 21.20 -2.57 -13.89
C GLY A 181 20.76 -2.14 -12.49
N ASN A 182 19.46 -1.83 -12.35
CA ASN A 182 18.84 -1.46 -11.07
C ASN A 182 17.87 -2.54 -10.54
N VAL A 183 17.84 -3.72 -11.18
CA VAL A 183 16.93 -4.81 -10.82
C VAL A 183 17.67 -5.95 -10.15
N PHE A 184 17.14 -6.39 -9.04
CA PHE A 184 17.67 -7.51 -8.26
C PHE A 184 17.18 -8.84 -8.82
N ASN A 185 18.11 -9.77 -9.05
CA ASN A 185 17.81 -11.16 -9.36
C ASN A 185 17.61 -11.96 -8.07
N VAL A 186 16.89 -13.06 -8.16
CA VAL A 186 16.44 -13.86 -7.01
C VAL A 186 17.06 -15.23 -7.03
N ASN A 187 17.68 -15.63 -5.91
CA ASN A 187 17.97 -17.03 -5.59
C ASN A 187 16.81 -17.59 -4.77
N PHE A 188 16.32 -18.76 -5.19
CA PHE A 188 15.26 -19.48 -4.50
C PHE A 188 15.80 -20.76 -3.84
N ASP A 189 15.40 -21.01 -2.60
CA ASP A 189 15.71 -22.23 -1.85
C ASP A 189 14.70 -23.33 -2.21
N PHE A 190 15.11 -24.24 -3.07
CA PHE A 190 14.24 -25.31 -3.58
C PHE A 190 13.89 -26.38 -2.53
N SER A 191 14.51 -26.37 -1.34
CA SER A 191 14.06 -27.16 -0.20
C SER A 191 12.64 -26.79 0.28
N TYR A 192 12.09 -25.66 -0.20
CA TYR A 192 10.69 -25.27 0.00
C TYR A 192 9.73 -26.36 -0.47
N PHE A 193 9.98 -26.95 -1.64
CA PHE A 193 9.11 -27.95 -2.22
C PHE A 193 9.25 -29.33 -1.57
N ASP A 194 10.32 -29.62 -0.86
CA ASP A 194 10.41 -30.81 -0.02
C ASP A 194 9.40 -30.77 1.14
N LYS A 195 9.13 -29.55 1.65
CA LYS A 195 8.17 -29.33 2.74
C LYS A 195 6.74 -29.08 2.23
N HIS A 196 6.62 -28.60 0.99
CA HIS A 196 5.37 -28.18 0.37
C HIS A 196 5.24 -28.71 -1.06
N PRO A 197 5.29 -30.05 -1.27
CA PRO A 197 5.32 -30.64 -2.62
C PRO A 197 4.05 -30.35 -3.43
N TRP A 198 2.92 -30.15 -2.74
CA TRP A 198 1.64 -29.80 -3.38
C TRP A 198 1.61 -28.40 -3.99
N ASN A 199 2.57 -27.53 -3.65
CA ASN A 199 2.64 -26.18 -4.20
C ASN A 199 3.35 -26.11 -5.56
N LEU A 200 4.15 -27.11 -5.91
CA LEU A 200 4.96 -27.08 -7.14
C LEU A 200 4.13 -26.89 -8.42
N PRO A 201 2.94 -27.48 -8.59
CA PRO A 201 2.12 -27.25 -9.77
C PRO A 201 1.61 -25.80 -9.92
N PHE A 202 1.66 -25.00 -8.85
CA PHE A 202 1.23 -23.61 -8.82
C PHE A 202 2.38 -22.62 -9.00
N TYR A 203 3.52 -23.09 -9.47
CA TYR A 203 4.66 -22.27 -9.83
C TYR A 203 4.97 -22.42 -11.33
N PRO A 204 5.56 -21.39 -11.98
CA PRO A 204 5.96 -21.48 -13.39
C PRO A 204 6.78 -22.72 -13.69
N GLU A 205 6.78 -23.16 -14.95
CA GLU A 205 7.48 -24.39 -15.38
C GLU A 205 8.97 -24.36 -15.03
N GLU A 206 9.58 -23.18 -15.05
CA GLU A 206 10.95 -22.94 -14.59
C GLU A 206 11.22 -23.56 -13.21
N PHE A 207 10.30 -23.42 -12.27
CA PHE A 207 10.45 -23.95 -10.90
C PHE A 207 10.47 -25.47 -10.89
N ARG A 208 9.70 -26.11 -11.78
CA ARG A 208 9.67 -27.56 -11.88
C ARG A 208 10.99 -28.10 -12.43
N LEU A 209 11.52 -27.48 -13.49
CA LEU A 209 12.81 -27.86 -14.06
C LEU A 209 13.96 -27.67 -13.06
N LYS A 210 13.96 -26.55 -12.35
CA LYS A 210 14.98 -26.23 -11.33
C LYS A 210 14.84 -27.10 -10.08
N TYR A 211 13.62 -27.52 -9.73
CA TYR A 211 13.41 -28.47 -8.63
C TYR A 211 13.94 -29.87 -8.98
N ASP A 212 13.76 -30.33 -10.22
CA ASP A 212 14.35 -31.58 -10.66
C ASP A 212 15.88 -31.51 -10.66
N PHE A 213 16.46 -30.38 -11.02
CA PHE A 213 17.91 -30.15 -10.88
C PHE A 213 18.36 -30.13 -9.40
N TYR A 214 17.60 -29.49 -8.50
CA TYR A 214 17.87 -29.54 -7.06
C TYR A 214 17.90 -30.96 -6.50
N LYS A 215 17.05 -31.85 -6.98
CA LYS A 215 17.01 -33.24 -6.53
C LYS A 215 18.30 -34.03 -6.86
N THR A 216 19.09 -33.61 -7.84
CA THR A 216 20.36 -34.28 -8.20
C THR A 216 21.42 -34.12 -7.11
N ASP A 217 21.49 -32.95 -6.48
CA ASP A 217 22.31 -32.66 -5.31
C ASP A 217 21.63 -31.62 -4.41
N LYS A 218 20.97 -32.09 -3.37
CA LYS A 218 20.18 -31.24 -2.45
C LYS A 218 21.00 -30.26 -1.60
N ILE A 219 22.32 -30.48 -1.51
CA ILE A 219 23.21 -29.63 -0.71
C ILE A 219 23.77 -28.50 -1.58
N GLN A 220 24.39 -28.85 -2.70
CA GLN A 220 25.04 -27.87 -3.58
C GLN A 220 24.02 -27.06 -4.36
N ASN A 221 22.95 -27.70 -4.84
CA ASN A 221 21.91 -27.05 -5.66
C ASN A 221 20.71 -26.52 -4.84
N ARG A 222 20.91 -26.27 -3.54
CA ARG A 222 19.84 -25.79 -2.67
C ARG A 222 19.31 -24.42 -3.08
N TRP A 223 20.23 -23.51 -3.41
CA TRP A 223 19.94 -22.14 -3.81
C TRP A 223 20.20 -21.99 -5.31
N ILE A 224 19.18 -21.80 -6.10
CA ILE A 224 19.29 -21.65 -7.55
C ILE A 224 18.76 -20.28 -7.95
N GLU A 225 19.51 -19.58 -8.81
CA GLU A 225 19.08 -18.31 -9.38
C GLU A 225 17.93 -18.54 -10.35
N LEU A 226 16.88 -17.72 -10.23
CA LEU A 226 15.73 -17.75 -11.11
C LEU A 226 15.99 -16.93 -12.38
N ASP A 227 15.22 -17.18 -13.42
CA ASP A 227 15.40 -16.54 -14.73
C ASP A 227 15.11 -15.04 -14.63
N ALA A 228 16.09 -14.25 -15.00
CA ALA A 228 16.10 -12.79 -14.81
C ALA A 228 14.91 -12.03 -15.44
N PRO A 229 14.41 -12.36 -16.64
CA PRO A 229 13.28 -11.64 -17.24
C PRO A 229 11.96 -11.84 -16.51
N THR A 230 11.77 -13.00 -15.89
CA THR A 230 10.51 -13.40 -15.27
C THR A 230 10.51 -13.32 -13.75
N SER A 231 11.69 -13.38 -13.12
CA SER A 231 11.80 -13.33 -11.66
C SER A 231 12.60 -12.13 -11.20
N PHE A 232 12.15 -11.50 -10.11
CA PHE A 232 12.70 -10.24 -9.64
C PHE A 232 12.53 -10.05 -8.14
N ALA A 233 13.36 -9.17 -7.58
CA ALA A 233 13.10 -8.57 -6.29
C ALA A 233 13.03 -7.05 -6.41
N VAL A 234 12.09 -6.44 -5.69
CA VAL A 234 12.00 -4.99 -5.51
C VAL A 234 12.31 -4.67 -4.07
N LYS A 235 13.20 -3.72 -3.83
CA LYS A 235 13.65 -3.33 -2.49
C LYS A 235 13.36 -1.85 -2.23
N CYS A 236 12.91 -1.54 -1.01
CA CYS A 236 12.66 -0.17 -0.58
C CYS A 236 13.97 0.56 -0.24
N THR A 237 14.78 -0.03 0.63
CA THR A 237 16.10 0.47 1.06
C THR A 237 17.20 -0.04 0.12
N SER A 238 17.44 0.65 -0.98
CA SER A 238 18.36 0.20 -2.04
C SER A 238 19.84 0.25 -1.66
N ASP A 239 20.22 0.98 -0.63
CA ASP A 239 21.58 1.11 -0.10
C ASP A 239 22.05 -0.10 0.70
N ILE A 240 21.13 -0.85 1.34
CA ILE A 240 21.43 -2.04 2.12
C ILE A 240 21.15 -3.30 1.29
N ASN A 241 22.14 -3.75 0.53
CA ASN A 241 21.94 -4.87 -0.41
C ASN A 241 22.01 -6.26 0.22
N ARG A 242 22.62 -6.40 1.39
CA ARG A 242 22.92 -7.72 1.99
C ARG A 242 21.74 -8.40 2.64
N TYR A 243 20.79 -7.63 3.19
CA TYR A 243 19.65 -8.16 3.92
C TYR A 243 18.45 -7.19 3.84
N PRO A 244 17.23 -7.69 3.98
CA PRO A 244 16.06 -6.84 4.08
C PRO A 244 16.01 -6.12 5.43
N LEU A 245 15.77 -4.81 5.41
CA LEU A 245 15.54 -3.99 6.60
C LEU A 245 14.27 -3.16 6.36
N PRO A 246 13.13 -3.57 6.96
CA PRO A 246 11.88 -2.83 6.79
C PRO A 246 12.04 -1.36 7.15
N PRO A 247 11.61 -0.41 6.28
CA PRO A 247 11.90 1.02 6.47
C PRO A 247 11.30 1.58 7.77
N PHE A 248 10.19 1.01 8.24
CA PHE A 248 9.49 1.45 9.43
C PHE A 248 9.71 0.53 10.65
N VAL A 249 10.75 -0.29 10.65
CA VAL A 249 11.02 -1.17 11.81
C VAL A 249 11.35 -0.38 13.08
N GLY A 250 11.96 0.81 12.93
CA GLY A 250 12.33 1.69 14.04
C GLY A 250 11.16 2.17 14.89
N ILE A 251 9.96 2.26 14.30
CA ILE A 251 8.77 2.74 15.02
C ILE A 251 8.05 1.62 15.81
N LEU A 252 8.43 0.37 15.65
CA LEU A 252 7.78 -0.72 16.35
C LEU A 252 7.81 -0.56 17.88
N PRO A 253 8.94 -0.21 18.53
CA PRO A 253 8.98 0.04 19.97
C PRO A 253 7.96 1.09 20.43
N GLU A 254 7.79 2.17 19.68
CA GLU A 254 6.86 3.26 19.98
C GLU A 254 5.40 2.83 19.84
N LEU A 255 5.10 1.93 18.90
CA LEU A 255 3.78 1.31 18.80
C LEU A 255 3.42 0.49 20.05
N TYR A 256 4.39 -0.22 20.64
CA TYR A 256 4.16 -0.92 21.92
C TYR A 256 3.92 0.07 23.06
N ASP A 257 4.63 1.18 23.11
CA ASP A 257 4.43 2.23 24.10
C ASP A 257 3.04 2.86 23.96
N LEU A 258 2.61 3.16 22.74
CA LEU A 258 1.29 3.72 22.45
C LEU A 258 0.16 2.79 22.94
N GLU A 259 0.27 1.48 22.73
CA GLU A 259 -0.71 0.52 23.24
C GLU A 259 -0.68 0.45 24.78
N GLY A 260 0.51 0.57 25.38
CA GLY A 260 0.66 0.70 26.83
C GLY A 260 -0.04 1.95 27.40
N TYR A 261 0.12 3.11 26.73
CA TYR A 261 -0.58 4.35 27.12
C TYR A 261 -2.10 4.24 26.98
N LYS A 262 -2.61 3.56 25.96
CA LYS A 262 -4.05 3.33 25.81
C LYS A 262 -4.59 2.45 26.93
N ALA A 263 -3.88 1.37 27.29
CA ALA A 263 -4.25 0.50 28.40
C ALA A 263 -4.27 1.29 29.71
N LEU A 264 -3.24 2.08 29.98
CA LEU A 264 -3.19 2.94 31.16
C LEU A 264 -4.34 3.96 31.19
N LYS A 265 -4.67 4.57 30.06
CA LYS A 265 -5.81 5.48 29.96
C LYS A 265 -7.12 4.79 30.27
N LEU A 266 -7.34 3.57 29.75
CA LEU A 266 -8.53 2.77 30.04
C LEU A 266 -8.63 2.47 31.53
N THR A 267 -7.57 1.92 32.12
CA THR A 267 -7.51 1.63 33.56
C THR A 267 -7.74 2.88 34.41
N LYS A 268 -7.15 4.02 33.99
CA LYS A 268 -7.39 5.29 34.70
C LYS A 268 -8.86 5.71 34.61
N THR A 269 -9.47 5.62 33.42
CA THR A 269 -10.91 5.92 33.25
C THR A 269 -11.80 4.98 34.08
N GLU A 270 -11.46 3.70 34.15
CA GLU A 270 -12.13 2.75 35.00
C GLU A 270 -12.00 3.12 36.48
N LEU A 271 -10.79 3.50 36.92
CA LEU A 271 -10.56 3.96 38.30
C LEU A 271 -11.26 5.30 38.60
N GLU A 272 -11.29 6.23 37.67
CA GLU A 272 -12.01 7.51 37.83
C GLU A 272 -13.54 7.30 37.96
N ASN A 273 -14.07 6.30 37.30
CA ASN A 273 -15.47 5.92 37.38
C ASN A 273 -15.77 5.04 38.59
N TYR A 274 -14.73 4.51 39.26
CA TYR A 274 -14.88 3.69 40.43
C TYR A 274 -15.08 4.58 41.67
N ALA A 275 -16.25 4.50 42.31
CA ALA A 275 -16.55 5.20 43.53
C ALA A 275 -16.53 4.21 44.72
N ILE A 276 -15.91 4.61 45.81
CA ILE A 276 -15.98 3.84 47.06
C ILE A 276 -16.95 4.56 48.02
N LEU A 277 -18.03 3.90 48.32
CA LEU A 277 -19.01 4.34 49.32
C LEU A 277 -18.57 3.83 50.67
N VAL A 278 -18.20 4.75 51.55
CA VAL A 278 -17.81 4.40 52.95
C VAL A 278 -18.99 4.57 53.86
N MET A 279 -19.48 3.46 54.41
CA MET A 279 -20.49 3.48 55.45
C MET A 279 -19.81 3.64 56.80
N LYS A 280 -20.11 4.75 57.46
CA LYS A 280 -19.53 5.12 58.75
C LYS A 280 -20.38 4.63 59.88
N LEU A 281 -19.79 3.84 60.76
CA LEU A 281 -20.41 3.49 62.05
C LEU A 281 -20.26 4.63 63.06
N GLY A 282 -21.35 5.18 63.51
CA GLY A 282 -21.34 6.22 64.52
C GLY A 282 -21.06 5.62 65.95
N LEU A 283 -20.31 6.40 66.75
CA LEU A 283 -20.06 6.13 68.13
C LEU A 283 -20.95 7.06 69.04
N ASN A 284 -21.53 6.55 70.10
CA ASN A 284 -22.19 7.34 71.12
C ASN A 284 -21.14 8.04 72.02
N ASN A 285 -21.56 9.01 72.85
CA ASN A 285 -20.68 9.72 73.75
C ASN A 285 -20.08 8.82 74.85
N ASP A 286 -20.65 7.64 75.08
CA ASP A 286 -20.19 6.62 76.06
C ASP A 286 -19.18 5.60 75.41
N GLY A 287 -18.84 5.77 74.17
CA GLY A 287 -17.92 4.87 73.45
C GLY A 287 -18.59 3.60 72.87
N SER A 288 -19.88 3.46 73.01
CA SER A 288 -20.65 2.37 72.39
C SER A 288 -21.03 2.69 70.96
N TRP A 289 -21.23 1.63 70.17
CA TRP A 289 -21.68 1.81 68.79
C TRP A 289 -23.13 2.25 68.73
N GLN A 290 -23.47 3.22 67.86
CA GLN A 290 -24.86 3.66 67.68
C GLN A 290 -25.80 2.59 67.13
N MET A 291 -25.21 1.56 66.49
CA MET A 291 -25.92 0.44 65.89
C MET A 291 -25.20 -0.88 66.29
N ASP A 292 -25.94 -1.93 66.49
CA ASP A 292 -25.41 -3.27 66.72
C ASP A 292 -24.60 -3.72 65.48
N LEU A 293 -23.41 -4.26 65.74
CA LEU A 293 -22.45 -4.57 64.67
C LEU A 293 -23.04 -5.57 63.66
N ASP A 294 -23.80 -6.55 64.10
CA ASP A 294 -24.42 -7.54 63.21
C ASP A 294 -25.45 -6.89 62.26
N LYS A 295 -26.24 -5.96 62.77
CA LYS A 295 -27.19 -5.19 61.97
C LYS A 295 -26.48 -4.28 60.97
N ALA A 296 -25.35 -3.70 61.34
CA ALA A 296 -24.57 -2.87 60.49
C ALA A 296 -23.95 -3.67 59.30
N VAL A 297 -23.50 -4.88 59.59
CA VAL A 297 -23.00 -5.83 58.59
C VAL A 297 -24.11 -6.27 57.61
N ASP A 298 -25.33 -6.54 58.15
CA ASP A 298 -26.46 -6.89 57.27
C ASP A 298 -26.91 -5.72 56.40
N PHE A 299 -26.92 -4.52 56.92
CA PHE A 299 -27.16 -3.31 56.12
C PHE A 299 -26.10 -3.10 55.04
N TRP A 300 -24.84 -3.30 55.40
CA TRP A 300 -23.75 -3.21 54.45
C TRP A 300 -23.86 -4.25 53.33
N ARG A 301 -24.18 -5.51 53.65
CA ARG A 301 -24.41 -6.57 52.66
C ARG A 301 -25.58 -6.28 51.72
N ASN A 302 -26.68 -5.77 52.29
CA ASN A 302 -27.81 -5.35 51.46
C ASN A 302 -27.46 -4.18 50.53
N LEU A 303 -26.66 -3.22 51.01
CA LEU A 303 -26.18 -2.11 50.22
C LEU A 303 -25.24 -2.61 49.10
N ASP A 304 -24.30 -3.48 49.42
CA ASP A 304 -23.35 -4.07 48.50
C ASP A 304 -24.05 -4.85 47.37
N GLY A 305 -25.14 -5.55 47.70
CA GLY A 305 -25.95 -6.31 46.74
C GLY A 305 -26.79 -5.44 45.77
N VAL A 306 -26.94 -4.15 46.05
CA VAL A 306 -27.72 -3.20 45.22
C VAL A 306 -26.82 -2.23 44.44
N LEU A 307 -25.55 -2.10 44.82
CA LEU A 307 -24.61 -1.19 44.18
C LEU A 307 -24.19 -1.73 42.81
N PRO A 308 -24.03 -0.85 41.82
CA PRO A 308 -23.42 -1.23 40.53
C PRO A 308 -21.97 -1.73 40.71
N ASP A 309 -21.51 -2.63 39.84
CA ASP A 309 -20.13 -3.19 39.86
C ASP A 309 -19.01 -2.12 39.88
N ALA A 310 -19.30 -0.89 39.45
CA ALA A 310 -18.38 0.24 39.47
C ALA A 310 -18.30 0.96 40.81
N VAL A 311 -19.05 0.52 41.85
CA VAL A 311 -19.09 1.15 43.18
C VAL A 311 -18.72 0.14 44.23
N GLY A 312 -17.54 0.30 44.83
CA GLY A 312 -17.14 -0.50 45.99
C GLY A 312 -17.78 0.03 47.28
N SER A 313 -18.08 -0.86 48.22
CA SER A 313 -18.57 -0.49 49.52
C SER A 313 -17.61 -0.93 50.64
N VAL A 314 -17.38 -0.06 51.62
CA VAL A 314 -16.54 -0.33 52.78
C VAL A 314 -17.27 0.08 54.06
N LEU A 315 -17.33 -0.82 55.02
CA LEU A 315 -17.81 -0.54 56.37
C LEU A 315 -16.62 -0.15 57.25
N SER A 316 -16.58 1.09 57.75
CA SER A 316 -15.47 1.60 58.56
C SER A 316 -15.94 2.09 59.95
N PRO A 317 -15.27 1.66 61.04
CA PRO A 317 -15.53 2.21 62.38
C PRO A 317 -14.92 3.60 62.57
N MET A 318 -14.06 4.03 61.64
CA MET A 318 -13.43 5.36 61.67
C MET A 318 -14.06 6.27 60.64
N GLY A 319 -13.98 7.59 60.92
CA GLY A 319 -14.40 8.60 59.95
C GLY A 319 -13.45 8.64 58.73
N VAL A 320 -13.82 7.90 57.69
CA VAL A 320 -13.12 7.98 56.41
C VAL A 320 -13.98 8.83 55.50
N GLU A 321 -13.37 9.85 54.90
CA GLU A 321 -14.02 10.65 53.89
C GLU A 321 -14.11 9.89 52.57
N LYS A 322 -15.05 10.27 51.71
CA LYS A 322 -15.24 9.71 50.38
C LYS A 322 -13.89 9.66 49.64
N ILE A 323 -13.40 8.49 49.33
CA ILE A 323 -12.22 8.31 48.50
C ILE A 323 -12.70 8.38 47.04
N SER A 324 -12.53 9.53 46.43
CA SER A 324 -12.65 9.67 44.97
C SER A 324 -11.24 9.74 44.36
N PHE A 325 -11.02 8.94 43.36
CA PHE A 325 -9.77 8.97 42.60
C PHE A 325 -9.76 10.10 41.54
N ASP A 326 -10.47 11.20 41.85
CA ASP A 326 -10.60 12.36 40.97
C ASP A 326 -9.27 13.13 40.93
N ASN A 327 -8.43 12.80 39.95
CA ASN A 327 -7.22 13.52 39.69
C ASN A 327 -7.49 14.61 38.63
N SER A 328 -7.71 15.83 39.12
CA SER A 328 -7.92 17.03 38.31
C SER A 328 -6.73 17.47 37.41
N ASN A 329 -5.71 16.63 37.21
CA ASN A 329 -4.59 16.90 36.33
C ASN A 329 -4.98 16.71 34.86
N LYS A 330 -5.54 17.75 34.25
CA LYS A 330 -5.83 17.86 32.81
C LYS A 330 -4.60 17.63 31.91
N ALA A 331 -3.37 17.67 32.44
CA ALA A 331 -2.13 17.47 31.70
C ALA A 331 -1.96 16.05 31.14
N GLN A 332 -2.58 15.03 31.76
CA GLN A 332 -2.46 13.63 31.31
C GLN A 332 -3.50 13.21 30.26
N SER A 333 -4.52 14.03 29.98
CA SER A 333 -5.55 13.68 28.99
C SER A 333 -4.98 13.63 27.55
N ASN A 334 -3.85 14.26 27.30
CA ASN A 334 -3.22 14.36 25.96
C ASN A 334 -2.12 13.32 25.73
N ALA A 335 -1.72 12.51 26.71
CA ALA A 335 -0.59 11.57 26.58
C ALA A 335 -0.73 10.59 25.39
N VAL A 336 -1.94 10.12 25.11
CA VAL A 336 -2.18 9.26 23.93
C VAL A 336 -2.05 10.04 22.62
N ALA A 337 -2.52 11.30 22.60
CA ALA A 337 -2.38 12.15 21.42
C ALA A 337 -0.92 12.52 21.18
N ASP A 338 -0.18 12.84 22.24
CA ASP A 338 1.25 13.17 22.18
C ASP A 338 2.07 11.96 21.72
N ALA A 339 1.81 10.77 22.27
CA ALA A 339 2.44 9.52 21.83
C ALA A 339 2.09 9.17 20.38
N THR A 340 0.87 9.47 19.93
CA THR A 340 0.49 9.28 18.52
C THR A 340 1.23 10.27 17.61
N ASN A 341 1.39 11.52 18.02
CA ASN A 341 2.16 12.52 17.28
C ASN A 341 3.65 12.11 17.19
N GLU A 342 4.23 11.64 18.29
CA GLU A 342 5.60 11.17 18.35
C GLU A 342 5.81 9.96 17.42
N LEU A 343 4.91 8.99 17.41
CA LEU A 343 4.93 7.84 16.52
C LEU A 343 4.98 8.25 15.04
N PHE A 344 4.10 9.15 14.60
CA PHE A 344 4.10 9.57 13.20
C PHE A 344 5.30 10.46 12.86
N SER A 345 5.79 11.26 13.80
CA SER A 345 7.01 12.04 13.65
C SER A 345 8.24 11.14 13.49
N ALA A 346 8.33 10.07 14.28
CA ALA A 346 9.39 9.06 14.16
C ALA A 346 9.28 8.26 12.84
N ALA A 347 8.07 8.05 12.33
CA ALA A 347 7.86 7.48 11.00
C ALA A 347 8.25 8.43 9.86
N GLY A 348 8.58 9.68 10.15
CA GLY A 348 8.88 10.70 9.16
C GLY A 348 7.66 11.24 8.42
N VAL A 349 6.45 10.94 8.89
CA VAL A 349 5.18 11.34 8.27
C VAL A 349 4.46 12.35 9.16
N SER A 350 3.81 13.34 8.56
CA SER A 350 3.10 14.36 9.35
C SER A 350 1.94 13.75 10.16
N SER A 351 1.97 13.95 11.47
CA SER A 351 0.88 13.55 12.36
C SER A 351 -0.46 14.23 12.02
N LEU A 352 -0.41 15.38 11.34
CA LEU A 352 -1.59 16.13 10.91
C LEU A 352 -2.48 15.35 9.93
N LEU A 353 -1.92 14.40 9.19
CA LEU A 353 -2.65 13.51 8.28
C LEU A 353 -3.55 12.50 9.00
N PHE A 354 -3.25 12.23 10.28
CA PHE A 354 -3.90 11.16 11.05
C PHE A 354 -4.66 11.68 12.27
N ASN A 355 -4.51 12.96 12.59
CA ASN A 355 -5.17 13.62 13.70
C ASN A 355 -6.23 14.63 13.22
N SER A 356 -7.26 14.83 14.04
CA SER A 356 -8.34 15.80 13.79
C SER A 356 -7.95 17.26 14.08
N ASN A 357 -6.70 17.53 14.38
CA ASN A 357 -6.25 18.89 14.68
C ASN A 357 -6.30 19.78 13.43
N LYS A 358 -6.83 20.98 13.59
CA LYS A 358 -6.90 21.98 12.52
C LYS A 358 -5.49 22.38 12.10
N SER A 359 -5.11 22.07 10.87
CA SER A 359 -3.85 22.49 10.25
C SER A 359 -4.11 23.37 9.03
N SER A 360 -3.13 24.17 8.63
CA SER A 360 -3.23 24.89 7.37
C SER A 360 -3.12 23.88 6.21
N SER A 361 -3.99 24.02 5.21
CA SER A 361 -4.02 23.15 4.02
C SER A 361 -2.67 23.12 3.29
N ASN A 362 -1.95 24.23 3.26
CA ASN A 362 -0.65 24.32 2.57
C ASN A 362 0.45 23.53 3.27
N ALA A 363 0.52 23.55 4.61
CA ALA A 363 1.50 22.74 5.35
C ALA A 363 1.27 21.26 5.15
N LEU A 364 0.00 20.85 5.11
CA LEU A 364 -0.39 19.47 4.85
C LEU A 364 0.02 19.01 3.44
N LEU A 365 -0.22 19.83 2.41
CA LEU A 365 0.17 19.51 1.03
C LEU A 365 1.69 19.40 0.87
N LEU A 366 2.47 20.29 1.52
CA LEU A 366 3.93 20.19 1.51
C LEU A 366 4.44 18.91 2.17
N SER A 367 3.81 18.50 3.27
CA SER A 367 4.14 17.23 3.93
C SER A 367 3.86 16.04 3.01
N ILE A 368 2.69 16.00 2.37
CA ILE A 368 2.34 14.94 1.40
C ILE A 368 3.36 14.89 0.26
N LYS A 369 3.80 16.05 -0.26
CA LYS A 369 4.81 16.10 -1.33
C LYS A 369 6.17 15.55 -0.88
N ALA A 370 6.56 15.75 0.36
CA ALA A 370 7.77 15.16 0.93
C ALA A 370 7.67 13.62 1.01
N ASP A 371 6.52 13.12 1.48
CA ASP A 371 6.26 11.68 1.60
C ASP A 371 6.23 10.97 0.23
N GLN A 372 5.76 11.67 -0.82
CA GLN A 372 5.76 11.17 -2.19
C GLN A 372 7.17 10.83 -2.69
N GLY A 373 8.19 11.57 -2.27
CA GLY A 373 9.58 11.33 -2.70
C GLY A 373 10.08 9.93 -2.36
N LEU A 374 9.77 9.42 -1.17
CA LEU A 374 10.12 8.05 -0.77
C LEU A 374 9.39 7.02 -1.64
N VAL A 375 8.10 7.23 -1.87
CA VAL A 375 7.27 6.30 -2.67
C VAL A 375 7.71 6.27 -4.12
N TYR A 376 7.99 7.42 -4.72
CA TYR A 376 8.43 7.50 -6.12
C TYR A 376 9.77 6.79 -6.33
N GLY A 377 10.68 6.82 -5.35
CA GLY A 377 11.92 6.05 -5.40
C GLY A 377 11.66 4.54 -5.54
N VAL A 378 10.73 3.99 -4.76
CA VAL A 378 10.36 2.56 -4.85
C VAL A 378 9.61 2.26 -6.15
N VAL A 379 8.74 3.17 -6.60
CA VAL A 379 7.99 3.02 -7.86
C VAL A 379 8.95 2.97 -9.06
N LYS A 380 10.05 3.72 -9.05
CA LYS A 380 11.10 3.63 -10.09
C LYS A 380 11.76 2.24 -10.12
N ASN A 381 12.03 1.63 -8.97
CA ASN A 381 12.54 0.25 -8.92
C ASN A 381 11.52 -0.75 -9.52
N ILE A 382 10.22 -0.53 -9.31
CA ILE A 382 9.16 -1.33 -9.95
C ILE A 382 9.12 -1.08 -11.46
N GLU A 383 9.25 0.16 -11.90
CA GLU A 383 9.32 0.55 -13.32
C GLU A 383 10.46 -0.18 -14.03
N ASP A 384 11.64 -0.25 -13.41
CA ASP A 384 12.80 -0.95 -13.96
C ASP A 384 12.55 -2.46 -14.15
N VAL A 385 11.82 -3.09 -13.23
CA VAL A 385 11.39 -4.49 -13.37
C VAL A 385 10.50 -4.69 -14.59
N ILE A 386 9.49 -3.82 -14.75
CA ILE A 386 8.58 -3.89 -15.90
C ILE A 386 9.36 -3.67 -17.20
N ASN A 387 10.22 -2.67 -17.22
CA ASN A 387 11.06 -2.36 -18.40
C ASN A 387 11.98 -3.52 -18.74
N ARG A 388 12.59 -4.19 -17.78
CA ARG A 388 13.41 -5.38 -18.00
C ARG A 388 12.61 -6.50 -18.67
N TYR A 389 11.39 -6.76 -18.20
CA TYR A 389 10.51 -7.76 -18.80
C TYR A 389 10.11 -7.37 -20.22
N ILE A 390 9.57 -6.17 -20.43
CA ILE A 390 9.11 -5.70 -21.75
C ILE A 390 10.27 -5.71 -22.76
N GLN A 391 11.45 -5.23 -22.37
CA GLN A 391 12.63 -5.19 -23.26
C GLN A 391 13.22 -6.57 -23.55
N SER A 392 12.93 -7.60 -22.77
CA SER A 392 13.29 -9.00 -23.07
C SER A 392 12.48 -9.56 -24.23
N LEU A 393 11.30 -9.01 -24.51
CA LEU A 393 10.43 -9.42 -25.60
C LEU A 393 10.94 -8.88 -26.95
N THR A 394 10.87 -9.68 -28.00
CA THR A 394 11.36 -9.29 -29.34
C THR A 394 10.74 -8.01 -29.88
N TYR A 395 9.45 -7.80 -29.62
CA TYR A 395 8.70 -6.61 -30.02
C TYR A 395 8.79 -5.47 -29.02
N GLY A 396 9.08 -5.77 -27.74
CA GLY A 396 9.16 -4.78 -26.66
C GLY A 396 10.50 -4.05 -26.56
N LYS A 397 11.55 -4.57 -27.22
CA LYS A 397 12.94 -4.06 -27.16
C LYS A 397 13.10 -2.56 -27.44
N TYR A 398 12.22 -1.98 -28.24
CA TYR A 398 12.29 -0.59 -28.68
C TYR A 398 11.37 0.34 -27.90
N PHE A 399 10.74 -0.16 -26.87
CA PHE A 399 9.81 0.58 -26.04
C PHE A 399 10.27 0.61 -24.59
N LYS A 400 9.81 1.63 -23.88
CA LYS A 400 9.94 1.74 -22.43
C LYS A 400 8.61 2.15 -21.84
N VAL A 401 8.36 1.65 -20.66
CA VAL A 401 7.23 2.05 -19.80
C VAL A 401 7.75 3.07 -18.81
N THR A 402 7.04 4.17 -18.67
CA THR A 402 7.31 5.18 -17.64
C THR A 402 6.08 5.28 -16.75
N ILE A 403 6.25 5.02 -15.45
CA ILE A 403 5.22 5.24 -14.44
C ILE A 403 5.29 6.70 -14.02
N LEU A 404 4.14 7.37 -14.05
CA LEU A 404 4.07 8.80 -13.73
C LEU A 404 4.12 9.04 -12.22
N ASP A 405 4.72 10.16 -11.85
CA ASP A 405 4.77 10.63 -10.46
C ASP A 405 3.45 11.35 -10.10
N THR A 406 2.32 10.64 -10.31
CA THR A 406 0.96 11.13 -10.06
C THR A 406 0.33 10.43 -8.87
N SER A 407 -0.50 11.19 -8.15
CA SER A 407 -1.28 10.72 -7.02
C SER A 407 -2.61 11.45 -6.97
N PRO A 408 -3.57 11.01 -6.15
CA PRO A 408 -4.81 11.75 -5.92
C PRO A 408 -4.60 13.19 -5.42
N PHE A 409 -3.43 13.49 -4.86
CA PHE A 409 -3.12 14.80 -4.24
C PHE A 409 -2.42 15.78 -5.17
N ASN A 410 -1.78 15.33 -6.27
CA ASN A 410 -1.05 16.19 -7.20
C ASN A 410 -1.51 16.05 -8.66
N ARG A 411 -2.55 15.25 -8.92
CA ARG A 411 -3.05 14.96 -10.27
C ARG A 411 -3.34 16.20 -11.08
N ASP A 412 -4.03 17.18 -10.48
CA ASP A 412 -4.41 18.42 -11.16
C ASP A 412 -3.20 19.29 -11.48
N GLU A 413 -2.19 19.32 -10.59
CA GLU A 413 -0.95 20.05 -10.80
C GLU A 413 -0.14 19.45 -11.96
N VAL A 414 0.08 18.13 -11.92
CA VAL A 414 0.83 17.40 -12.96
C VAL A 414 0.08 17.42 -14.29
N GLY A 415 -1.24 17.16 -14.27
CA GLY A 415 -2.09 17.26 -15.46
C GLY A 415 -2.09 18.67 -16.07
N GLY A 416 -2.15 19.71 -15.24
CA GLY A 416 -2.05 21.09 -15.68
C GLY A 416 -0.69 21.42 -16.32
N GLN A 417 0.41 20.84 -15.85
CA GLN A 417 1.72 20.97 -16.47
C GLN A 417 1.75 20.33 -17.88
N TYR A 418 1.24 19.09 -18.01
CA TYR A 418 1.15 18.42 -19.31
C TYR A 418 0.21 19.15 -20.27
N LEU A 419 -0.89 19.70 -19.79
CA LEU A 419 -1.81 20.51 -20.60
C LEU A 419 -1.10 21.74 -21.17
N LYS A 420 -0.35 22.47 -20.36
CA LYS A 420 0.46 23.63 -20.82
C LYS A 420 1.49 23.21 -21.88
N MET A 421 2.13 22.06 -21.70
CA MET A 421 3.07 21.51 -22.69
C MET A 421 2.36 21.17 -24.02
N CYS A 422 1.17 20.59 -23.96
CA CYS A 422 0.35 20.32 -25.14
C CYS A 422 -0.05 21.62 -25.85
N GLN A 423 -0.40 22.67 -25.10
CA GLN A 423 -0.78 23.98 -25.67
C GLN A 423 0.34 24.66 -26.45
N VAL A 424 1.60 24.43 -26.09
CA VAL A 424 2.77 24.93 -26.84
C VAL A 424 3.27 23.94 -27.90
N GLY A 425 2.48 22.92 -28.24
CA GLY A 425 2.77 21.97 -29.32
C GLY A 425 3.70 20.81 -28.96
N MET A 426 4.03 20.60 -27.68
CA MET A 426 4.80 19.44 -27.25
C MET A 426 3.93 18.16 -27.30
N PRO A 427 4.47 17.00 -27.75
CA PRO A 427 3.72 15.76 -27.92
C PRO A 427 3.46 15.03 -26.58
N MET A 428 2.71 15.67 -25.68
CA MET A 428 2.45 15.19 -24.32
C MET A 428 1.00 14.70 -24.09
N VAL A 429 0.23 14.47 -25.17
CA VAL A 429 -1.19 14.07 -25.09
C VAL A 429 -1.36 12.75 -24.30
N SER A 430 -0.49 11.76 -24.56
CA SER A 430 -0.53 10.48 -23.83
C SER A 430 -0.23 10.64 -22.34
N TYR A 431 0.70 11.54 -21.99
CA TYR A 431 1.02 11.84 -20.59
C TYR A 431 -0.13 12.57 -19.90
N LEU A 432 -0.78 13.51 -20.59
CA LEU A 432 -1.96 14.22 -20.11
C LEU A 432 -3.10 13.24 -19.82
N ALA A 433 -3.43 12.37 -20.79
CA ALA A 433 -4.48 11.37 -20.65
C ALA A 433 -4.19 10.42 -19.47
N ALA A 434 -2.94 9.91 -19.38
CA ALA A 434 -2.52 9.02 -18.31
C ALA A 434 -2.58 9.70 -16.94
N ALA A 435 -2.17 10.97 -16.82
CA ALA A 435 -2.25 11.74 -15.56
C ALA A 435 -3.68 11.87 -15.05
N TYR A 436 -4.66 11.98 -15.95
CA TYR A 436 -6.09 11.99 -15.59
C TYR A 436 -6.70 10.57 -15.51
N GLY A 437 -5.88 9.52 -15.58
CA GLY A 437 -6.29 8.15 -15.32
C GLY A 437 -6.73 7.35 -16.55
N MET A 438 -6.66 7.92 -17.75
CA MET A 438 -6.98 7.25 -19.02
C MET A 438 -5.71 6.58 -19.59
N PRO A 439 -5.63 5.24 -19.67
CA PRO A 439 -4.49 4.57 -20.30
C PRO A 439 -4.39 4.89 -21.81
N GLN A 440 -3.20 4.72 -22.37
CA GLN A 440 -2.97 5.00 -23.80
C GLN A 440 -3.81 4.12 -24.74
N SER A 441 -4.07 2.89 -24.37
CA SER A 441 -4.96 1.98 -25.09
C SER A 441 -6.38 2.54 -25.21
N ASP A 442 -6.93 3.01 -24.06
CA ASP A 442 -8.27 3.59 -24.05
C ASP A 442 -8.34 4.87 -24.89
N LEU A 443 -7.31 5.70 -24.84
CA LEU A 443 -7.25 6.91 -25.67
C LEU A 443 -7.38 6.57 -27.17
N SER A 444 -6.68 5.54 -27.64
CA SER A 444 -6.73 5.09 -29.03
C SER A 444 -8.07 4.44 -29.37
N ASN A 445 -8.57 3.57 -28.48
CA ASN A 445 -9.80 2.82 -28.69
C ASN A 445 -11.04 3.73 -28.61
N MET A 446 -11.06 4.68 -27.68
CA MET A 446 -12.13 5.66 -27.56
C MET A 446 -12.18 6.61 -28.74
N ASN A 447 -11.03 7.06 -29.24
CA ASN A 447 -11.01 7.88 -30.47
C ASN A 447 -11.60 7.12 -31.65
N PHE A 448 -11.28 5.83 -31.86
CA PHE A 448 -11.89 5.00 -32.89
C PHE A 448 -13.40 4.82 -32.68
N LEU A 449 -13.85 4.54 -31.45
CA LEU A 449 -15.26 4.37 -31.13
C LEU A 449 -16.04 5.66 -31.36
N GLU A 450 -15.56 6.76 -30.80
CA GLU A 450 -16.27 8.04 -30.82
C GLU A 450 -16.27 8.69 -32.19
N ASP A 451 -15.12 8.70 -32.88
CA ASP A 451 -15.00 9.36 -34.17
C ASP A 451 -15.51 8.49 -35.31
N THR A 452 -15.06 7.22 -35.40
CA THR A 452 -15.33 6.38 -36.56
C THR A 452 -16.69 5.67 -36.48
N ILE A 453 -17.06 5.16 -35.27
CA ILE A 453 -18.29 4.36 -35.11
C ILE A 453 -19.47 5.24 -34.75
N LEU A 454 -19.31 6.14 -33.76
CA LEU A 454 -20.44 6.94 -33.25
C LEU A 454 -20.59 8.31 -33.93
N GLY A 455 -19.56 8.80 -34.63
CA GLY A 455 -19.59 10.12 -35.30
C GLY A 455 -19.81 11.28 -34.32
N ILE A 456 -19.21 11.19 -33.11
CA ILE A 456 -19.45 12.18 -32.04
C ILE A 456 -18.90 13.55 -32.43
N LYS A 457 -17.78 13.64 -33.12
CA LYS A 457 -17.21 14.90 -33.59
C LYS A 457 -18.13 15.67 -34.53
N GLU A 458 -18.94 14.98 -35.34
CA GLU A 458 -19.89 15.61 -36.24
C GLU A 458 -21.13 16.11 -35.49
N ARG A 459 -21.50 15.45 -34.39
CA ARG A 459 -22.69 15.77 -33.59
C ARG A 459 -22.39 16.79 -32.48
N PHE A 460 -21.23 16.74 -31.87
CA PHE A 460 -20.83 17.57 -30.75
C PHE A 460 -19.58 18.37 -31.10
N MET A 461 -19.76 19.51 -31.77
CA MET A 461 -18.63 20.41 -32.00
C MET A 461 -18.20 21.06 -30.68
N PRO A 462 -16.90 21.01 -30.31
CA PRO A 462 -16.39 21.76 -29.17
C PRO A 462 -16.67 23.25 -29.37
N LEU A 463 -16.91 23.96 -28.27
CA LEU A 463 -16.96 25.42 -28.30
C LEU A 463 -15.67 25.97 -28.94
N ARG A 464 -15.83 26.80 -29.98
CA ARG A 464 -14.67 27.41 -30.66
C ARG A 464 -13.92 28.31 -29.68
N SER A 465 -12.66 28.06 -29.52
CA SER A 465 -11.74 28.89 -28.75
C SER A 465 -10.53 29.25 -29.62
N THR A 466 -9.79 30.26 -29.25
CA THR A 466 -8.55 30.64 -29.95
C THR A 466 -7.56 29.50 -30.13
N ASN A 467 -7.61 28.46 -29.26
CA ASN A 467 -6.76 27.28 -29.35
C ASN A 467 -7.31 26.18 -30.26
N THR A 468 -8.58 26.24 -30.68
CA THR A 468 -9.24 25.22 -31.50
C THR A 468 -9.54 25.70 -32.93
N MET A 469 -9.24 26.95 -33.25
CA MET A 469 -9.40 27.47 -34.61
C MET A 469 -8.20 27.05 -35.48
N PRO A 470 -8.41 26.43 -36.66
CA PRO A 470 -7.35 26.23 -37.64
C PRO A 470 -6.80 27.60 -38.06
N ALA A 471 -5.50 27.69 -38.30
CA ALA A 471 -4.84 28.94 -38.72
C ALA A 471 -5.44 29.56 -39.99
N GLU A 472 -6.05 28.73 -40.85
CA GLU A 472 -6.70 29.15 -42.08
C GLU A 472 -8.08 29.82 -41.88
N SER A 473 -8.69 29.70 -40.71
CA SER A 473 -9.97 30.33 -40.40
C SER A 473 -9.84 31.62 -39.56
N GLN A 474 -8.64 32.08 -39.32
CA GLN A 474 -8.39 33.41 -38.82
C GLN A 474 -8.51 34.43 -39.94
N GLU A 475 -9.75 34.80 -40.30
CA GLU A 475 -9.95 36.09 -40.91
C GLU A 475 -9.39 37.13 -39.92
N ARG A 476 -8.35 37.79 -40.39
CA ARG A 476 -7.64 38.79 -39.61
C ARG A 476 -8.57 39.97 -39.33
N GLY A 477 -8.95 40.10 -38.10
CA GLY A 477 -9.56 41.33 -37.66
C GLY A 477 -11.09 41.38 -37.76
N ARG A 478 -11.63 42.44 -37.23
CA ARG A 478 -13.02 42.87 -37.38
C ARG A 478 -13.25 43.07 -38.90
N PRO A 479 -14.39 42.61 -39.46
CA PRO A 479 -14.73 42.92 -40.84
C PRO A 479 -14.49 44.41 -41.11
N GLU A 480 -13.83 44.72 -42.22
CA GLU A 480 -13.62 46.11 -42.60
C GLU A 480 -15.01 46.77 -42.70
N ALA A 481 -15.22 47.76 -41.88
CA ALA A 481 -16.45 48.57 -41.98
C ALA A 481 -16.39 49.37 -43.24
N GLU A 482 -17.55 49.43 -43.97
CA GLU A 482 -17.63 50.26 -45.18
C GLU A 482 -17.49 51.74 -44.84
N MET A 483 -16.96 52.53 -45.83
CA MET A 483 -16.94 54.00 -45.66
C MET A 483 -18.37 54.49 -45.47
N GLY A 484 -18.65 55.13 -44.33
CA GLY A 484 -19.99 55.59 -43.93
C GLY A 484 -20.53 54.87 -42.67
N GLU A 485 -19.90 53.77 -42.22
CA GLU A 485 -20.14 53.14 -40.94
C GLU A 485 -19.01 53.45 -39.89
N LEU A 486 -18.01 54.15 -40.33
CA LEU A 486 -16.87 54.57 -39.51
C LEU A 486 -17.17 55.96 -38.89
N SER A 487 -16.64 56.20 -37.71
CA SER A 487 -16.57 57.57 -37.16
C SER A 487 -15.59 58.41 -37.99
N ASP A 488 -15.73 59.74 -37.98
CA ASP A 488 -14.91 60.68 -38.73
C ASP A 488 -13.38 60.47 -38.59
N ASN A 489 -12.94 60.00 -37.43
CA ASN A 489 -11.53 59.61 -37.19
C ASN A 489 -11.16 58.25 -37.79
N GLY A 490 -12.11 57.37 -38.03
CA GLY A 490 -11.91 56.08 -38.69
C GLY A 490 -11.86 56.20 -40.21
N GLU A 491 -12.60 57.14 -40.81
CA GLU A 491 -12.52 57.47 -42.22
C GLU A 491 -11.16 58.09 -42.59
N LEU A 492 -10.71 59.05 -41.76
CA LEU A 492 -9.37 59.69 -41.96
C LEU A 492 -8.20 58.68 -41.78
N ALA A 493 -8.33 57.68 -40.90
CA ALA A 493 -7.29 56.67 -40.78
C ALA A 493 -7.27 55.70 -41.98
N LYS A 494 -8.42 55.43 -42.57
CA LYS A 494 -8.52 54.53 -43.77
C LYS A 494 -8.00 55.25 -45.04
N GLU A 495 -8.23 56.58 -45.18
CA GLU A 495 -7.65 57.37 -46.28
C GLU A 495 -6.11 57.45 -46.20
N GLN A 496 -5.54 57.40 -44.97
CA GLN A 496 -4.08 57.41 -44.81
C GLN A 496 -3.39 56.08 -45.07
N ASP A 497 -4.11 54.93 -45.01
CA ASP A 497 -3.58 53.59 -45.31
C ASP A 497 -3.70 53.28 -46.84
N GLU A 498 -4.47 54.05 -47.62
CA GLU A 498 -4.60 53.91 -49.09
C GLU A 498 -3.64 54.83 -49.90
N GLU A 499 -2.90 55.76 -49.27
CA GLU A 499 -1.80 56.54 -49.89
C GLU A 499 -0.42 55.85 -49.56
#